data_ca3f3e12600a37bbb5a0a0b00f7313a8
#
_entry.id   ca3f3e12600a37bbb5a0a0b00f7313a8
#
_cell.length_a   1.000
_cell.length_b   1.000
_cell.length_c   1.000
_cell.angle_alpha   90.00
_cell.angle_beta   90.00
_cell.angle_gamma   90.00
#
_symmetry.space_group_name_H-M   'P 1'
#
loop_
_entity.id
_entity.type
_entity.pdbx_description
1 polymer ?
#
loop_
_entity_poly.entity_id
_entity_poly.type
_entity_poly.pdbx_seq_one_letter_code
_entity_poly.pdbx_strand_id
1 'polypeptide(L)'
;MTQLAYTREGYIDWPLILSKDAYYTLVIDARTRGKTFGLRYQCALRDYPKRKKRFVELVRTKEQLKGSDALQVGYFDKMRQALPDDAQLSKWLLDTQGRRARIAPKPDEGKKPQWDTLGYYLALSDAGTIKNRSNSFANVRRFIFDEALLDRRIDKIHNYLPNEVEAVASIMTSVARENRNTADADRPRLYLLGNAVDLTCPWLVHFGITDVPPYGFSWHFGGKCLLWYGPPDDSWASAQDASVSGGLLSGTSTSDANNRNEFMTLDAAYFGEVPKGATFSFGVAYQGEVFGVWVDMREGYYYVVDELPKALNGKPVYALTASDAKPNYIMARRAQKSLKGFVDLYYAGIVRYRDHGVRARFLQALSLFGVR
;
A
#
# COMPACT_ATOMS: atom_id res chain seq x y z
N MET A 1 -26.32 -0.91 12.93
CA MET A 1 -25.14 -1.74 13.30
C MET A 1 -24.24 -1.85 12.09
N THR A 2 -22.98 -1.49 12.20
CA THR A 2 -22.01 -1.65 11.10
C THR A 2 -21.76 -3.15 10.89
N GLN A 3 -21.99 -3.65 9.68
CA GLN A 3 -21.73 -5.05 9.35
C GLN A 3 -20.24 -5.33 9.46
N LEU A 4 -19.83 -6.23 10.34
CA LEU A 4 -18.45 -6.65 10.47
C LEU A 4 -18.11 -7.71 9.43
N ALA A 5 -16.94 -7.61 8.80
CA ALA A 5 -16.47 -8.55 7.79
C ALA A 5 -15.57 -9.63 8.41
N TYR A 6 -16.09 -10.33 9.41
CA TYR A 6 -15.41 -11.46 10.02
C TYR A 6 -16.26 -12.74 9.99
N THR A 7 -15.58 -13.87 9.84
CA THR A 7 -16.16 -15.20 10.07
C THR A 7 -16.41 -15.42 11.58
N ARG A 8 -17.05 -16.53 11.93
CA ARG A 8 -17.24 -16.89 13.34
C ARG A 8 -15.92 -17.12 14.10
N GLU A 9 -14.89 -17.56 13.38
CA GLU A 9 -13.55 -17.83 13.92
C GLU A 9 -12.68 -16.54 13.99
N GLY A 10 -13.24 -15.37 13.61
CA GLY A 10 -12.55 -14.10 13.65
C GLY A 10 -11.63 -13.80 12.48
N TYR A 11 -11.64 -14.60 11.41
CA TYR A 11 -10.90 -14.30 10.19
C TYR A 11 -11.71 -13.37 9.27
N ILE A 12 -11.03 -12.67 8.37
CA ILE A 12 -11.69 -11.81 7.37
C ILE A 12 -12.65 -12.61 6.50
N ASP A 13 -13.90 -12.15 6.41
CA ASP A 13 -14.92 -12.68 5.50
C ASP A 13 -14.71 -12.10 4.08
N TRP A 14 -13.82 -12.73 3.34
CA TRP A 14 -13.53 -12.34 1.97
C TRP A 14 -14.74 -12.41 1.03
N PRO A 15 -15.62 -13.43 1.09
CA PRO A 15 -16.88 -13.41 0.33
C PRO A 15 -17.67 -12.11 0.52
N LEU A 16 -17.79 -11.63 1.75
CA LEU A 16 -18.51 -10.38 2.04
C LEU A 16 -17.80 -9.16 1.47
N ILE A 17 -16.46 -9.05 1.63
CA ILE A 17 -15.69 -7.95 1.04
C ILE A 17 -15.81 -7.96 -0.48
N LEU A 18 -15.62 -9.11 -1.11
CA LEU A 18 -15.68 -9.27 -2.56
C LEU A 18 -17.07 -9.00 -3.14
N SER A 19 -18.14 -9.22 -2.36
CA SER A 19 -19.52 -8.91 -2.78
C SER A 19 -19.78 -7.42 -2.99
N LYS A 20 -18.95 -6.53 -2.44
CA LYS A 20 -19.05 -5.08 -2.63
C LYS A 20 -18.53 -4.63 -4.01
N ASP A 21 -17.82 -5.48 -4.71
CA ASP A 21 -17.31 -5.33 -6.09
C ASP A 21 -16.60 -4.00 -6.40
N ALA A 22 -15.86 -3.46 -5.45
CA ALA A 22 -15.11 -2.22 -5.61
C ALA A 22 -13.96 -2.36 -6.62
N TYR A 23 -13.62 -1.29 -7.36
CA TYR A 23 -12.44 -1.28 -8.25
C TYR A 23 -11.14 -1.37 -7.47
N TYR A 24 -11.08 -0.67 -6.34
CA TYR A 24 -9.98 -0.70 -5.40
C TYR A 24 -10.50 -1.13 -4.03
N THR A 25 -9.84 -2.07 -3.41
CA THR A 25 -10.18 -2.52 -2.07
C THR A 25 -8.95 -2.43 -1.19
N LEU A 26 -9.02 -1.60 -0.18
CA LEU A 26 -7.98 -1.48 0.84
C LEU A 26 -8.45 -2.19 2.11
N VAL A 27 -7.68 -3.17 2.56
CA VAL A 27 -7.97 -3.96 3.76
C VAL A 27 -6.89 -3.69 4.79
N ILE A 28 -7.25 -2.96 5.82
CA ILE A 28 -6.39 -2.66 6.98
C ILE A 28 -6.94 -3.45 8.16
N ASP A 29 -6.15 -4.40 8.64
CA ASP A 29 -6.57 -5.27 9.73
C ASP A 29 -5.37 -5.80 10.51
N ALA A 30 -5.59 -6.33 11.71
CA ALA A 30 -4.58 -6.94 12.55
C ALA A 30 -3.84 -8.09 11.83
N ARG A 31 -2.65 -8.43 12.29
CA ARG A 31 -1.92 -9.59 11.79
C ARG A 31 -2.70 -10.88 12.06
N THR A 32 -2.40 -11.89 11.25
CA THR A 32 -2.97 -13.24 11.33
C THR A 32 -4.47 -13.37 11.05
N ARG A 33 -5.19 -12.24 10.79
CA ARG A 33 -6.61 -12.24 10.40
C ARG A 33 -6.91 -12.86 9.04
N GLY A 34 -5.92 -13.43 8.35
CA GLY A 34 -6.12 -14.13 7.08
C GLY A 34 -6.25 -13.23 5.86
N LYS A 35 -5.73 -11.99 5.90
CA LYS A 35 -5.77 -11.05 4.76
C LYS A 35 -5.31 -11.71 3.46
N THR A 36 -4.05 -12.05 3.39
CA THR A 36 -3.41 -12.61 2.19
C THR A 36 -3.86 -14.03 1.90
N PHE A 37 -3.93 -14.85 2.95
CA PHE A 37 -4.36 -16.25 2.84
C PHE A 37 -5.75 -16.36 2.23
N GLY A 38 -6.74 -15.68 2.82
CA GLY A 38 -8.13 -15.76 2.39
C GLY A 38 -8.34 -15.19 0.97
N LEU A 39 -7.68 -14.07 0.63
CA LEU A 39 -7.78 -13.50 -0.71
C LEU A 39 -7.19 -14.45 -1.77
N ARG A 40 -6.01 -15.02 -1.54
CA ARG A 40 -5.41 -16.00 -2.46
C ARG A 40 -6.29 -17.24 -2.60
N TYR A 41 -6.88 -17.72 -1.50
CA TYR A 41 -7.84 -18.83 -1.53
C TYR A 41 -9.02 -18.49 -2.45
N GLN A 42 -9.61 -17.30 -2.33
CA GLN A 42 -10.73 -16.88 -3.20
C GLN A 42 -10.29 -16.81 -4.66
N CYS A 43 -9.14 -16.23 -4.96
CA CYS A 43 -8.62 -16.15 -6.33
C CYS A 43 -8.36 -17.52 -6.94
N ALA A 44 -7.71 -18.41 -6.20
CA ALA A 44 -7.29 -19.72 -6.70
C ALA A 44 -8.44 -20.73 -6.81
N LEU A 45 -9.33 -20.79 -5.82
CA LEU A 45 -10.29 -21.87 -5.66
C LEU A 45 -11.74 -21.47 -5.91
N ARG A 46 -12.02 -20.18 -5.96
CA ARG A 46 -13.36 -19.66 -6.23
C ARG A 46 -13.45 -18.95 -7.59
N ASP A 47 -12.57 -17.97 -7.84
CA ASP A 47 -12.62 -17.17 -9.07
C ASP A 47 -12.09 -17.95 -10.28
N TYR A 48 -10.90 -18.55 -10.16
CA TYR A 48 -10.25 -19.22 -11.30
C TYR A 48 -11.03 -20.41 -11.82
N PRO A 49 -11.48 -21.40 -11.00
CA PRO A 49 -12.21 -22.55 -11.51
C PRO A 49 -13.51 -22.19 -12.24
N LYS A 50 -14.20 -21.13 -11.78
CA LYS A 50 -15.48 -20.69 -12.33
C LYS A 50 -15.33 -19.79 -13.55
N ARG A 51 -14.37 -18.89 -13.56
CA ARG A 51 -14.28 -17.77 -14.51
C ARG A 51 -12.99 -17.71 -15.28
N LYS A 52 -12.02 -18.57 -14.98
CA LYS A 52 -10.64 -18.56 -15.52
C LYS A 52 -9.94 -17.21 -15.34
N LYS A 53 -10.36 -16.40 -14.37
CA LYS A 53 -9.73 -15.10 -14.04
C LYS A 53 -8.46 -15.35 -13.27
N ARG A 54 -7.34 -14.87 -13.81
CA ARG A 54 -6.01 -14.97 -13.23
C ARG A 54 -5.75 -13.81 -12.30
N PHE A 55 -4.84 -14.01 -11.34
CA PHE A 55 -4.36 -12.95 -10.48
C PHE A 55 -2.91 -12.54 -10.83
N VAL A 56 -2.55 -11.34 -10.40
CA VAL A 56 -1.17 -10.88 -10.28
C VAL A 56 -0.96 -10.51 -8.83
N GLU A 57 0.07 -11.04 -8.23
CA GLU A 57 0.57 -10.57 -6.95
C GLU A 57 1.76 -9.64 -7.19
N LEU A 58 1.67 -8.45 -6.63
CA LEU A 58 2.65 -7.38 -6.77
C LEU A 58 3.57 -7.35 -5.56
N VAL A 59 4.85 -7.18 -5.81
CA VAL A 59 5.88 -6.84 -4.82
C VAL A 59 6.62 -5.60 -5.26
N ARG A 60 7.28 -4.89 -4.34
CA ARG A 60 7.98 -3.65 -4.68
C ARG A 60 9.20 -3.87 -5.55
N THR A 61 10.04 -4.80 -5.17
CA THR A 61 11.36 -4.97 -5.81
C THR A 61 11.55 -6.39 -6.35
N LYS A 62 12.47 -6.51 -7.33
CA LYS A 62 12.87 -7.81 -7.88
C LYS A 62 13.51 -8.72 -6.84
N GLU A 63 14.20 -8.13 -5.88
CA GLU A 63 14.86 -8.83 -4.79
C GLU A 63 13.87 -9.64 -3.97
N GLN A 64 12.66 -9.12 -3.76
CA GLN A 64 11.57 -9.82 -3.09
C GLN A 64 11.05 -11.05 -3.87
N LEU A 65 11.34 -11.12 -5.18
CA LEU A 65 11.03 -12.28 -6.02
C LEU A 65 12.20 -13.27 -6.14
N LYS A 66 13.42 -12.90 -5.72
CA LYS A 66 14.56 -13.82 -5.67
C LYS A 66 14.34 -14.83 -4.53
N GLY A 67 14.42 -16.10 -4.84
CA GLY A 67 14.08 -17.16 -3.88
C GLY A 67 12.57 -17.38 -3.69
N SER A 68 11.76 -16.72 -4.47
CA SER A 68 10.29 -16.80 -4.40
C SER A 68 9.75 -18.22 -4.60
N ASP A 69 10.47 -19.07 -5.32
CA ASP A 69 10.06 -20.46 -5.53
C ASP A 69 9.93 -21.20 -4.18
N ALA A 70 10.87 -20.97 -3.26
CA ALA A 70 10.79 -21.54 -1.91
C ALA A 70 9.68 -20.90 -1.04
N LEU A 71 9.53 -19.58 -1.12
CA LEU A 71 8.52 -18.86 -0.34
C LEU A 71 7.09 -19.13 -0.80
N GLN A 72 6.89 -19.34 -2.10
CA GLN A 72 5.56 -19.48 -2.69
C GLN A 72 5.12 -20.93 -2.82
N VAL A 73 6.01 -21.87 -3.03
CA VAL A 73 5.75 -23.31 -2.89
C VAL A 73 5.25 -23.60 -1.47
N GLY A 74 5.97 -23.12 -0.46
CA GLY A 74 5.56 -23.24 0.93
C GLY A 74 4.20 -22.58 1.25
N TYR A 75 3.75 -21.62 0.46
CA TYR A 75 2.45 -20.97 0.68
C TYR A 75 1.27 -21.90 0.39
N PHE A 76 1.25 -22.58 -0.75
CA PHE A 76 0.17 -23.51 -1.06
C PHE A 76 0.20 -24.75 -0.17
N ASP A 77 1.39 -25.17 0.28
CA ASP A 77 1.53 -26.22 1.27
C ASP A 77 1.00 -25.80 2.64
N LYS A 78 1.28 -24.56 3.09
CA LYS A 78 0.67 -23.99 4.29
C LYS A 78 -0.87 -23.91 4.17
N MET A 79 -1.38 -23.60 3.00
CA MET A 79 -2.84 -23.57 2.76
C MET A 79 -3.46 -24.96 2.93
N ARG A 80 -2.81 -26.02 2.41
CA ARG A 80 -3.25 -27.40 2.60
C ARG A 80 -3.15 -27.85 4.06
N GLN A 81 -2.07 -27.46 4.75
CA GLN A 81 -1.89 -27.76 6.18
C GLN A 81 -2.94 -27.08 7.06
N ALA A 82 -3.28 -25.83 6.74
CA ALA A 82 -4.29 -25.07 7.48
C ALA A 82 -5.72 -25.53 7.22
N LEU A 83 -5.99 -26.10 6.04
CA LEU A 83 -7.31 -26.53 5.61
C LEU A 83 -7.26 -27.97 5.03
N PRO A 84 -6.89 -28.97 5.84
CA PRO A 84 -6.65 -30.34 5.36
C PRO A 84 -7.91 -30.98 4.77
N ASP A 85 -9.08 -30.66 5.31
CA ASP A 85 -10.37 -31.25 4.93
C ASP A 85 -11.17 -30.37 3.94
N ASP A 86 -10.54 -29.33 3.38
CA ASP A 86 -11.22 -28.45 2.44
C ASP A 86 -11.56 -29.16 1.13
N ALA A 87 -12.85 -29.28 0.85
CA ALA A 87 -13.37 -29.99 -0.31
C ALA A 87 -13.00 -29.33 -1.66
N GLN A 88 -12.59 -28.07 -1.68
CA GLN A 88 -12.11 -27.41 -2.90
C GLN A 88 -10.61 -27.66 -3.07
N LEU A 89 -9.80 -27.54 -2.03
CA LEU A 89 -8.37 -27.85 -2.08
C LEU A 89 -8.11 -29.30 -2.47
N SER A 90 -8.95 -30.22 -2.03
CA SER A 90 -8.79 -31.66 -2.36
C SER A 90 -8.92 -31.97 -3.85
N LYS A 91 -9.60 -31.13 -4.63
CA LYS A 91 -9.83 -31.31 -6.08
C LYS A 91 -8.71 -30.77 -6.95
N TRP A 92 -7.85 -29.92 -6.40
CA TRP A 92 -6.87 -29.17 -7.15
C TRP A 92 -5.44 -29.39 -6.66
N LEU A 93 -4.52 -29.45 -7.60
CA LEU A 93 -3.10 -29.30 -7.34
C LEU A 93 -2.73 -27.83 -7.56
N LEU A 94 -1.99 -27.26 -6.61
CA LEU A 94 -1.47 -25.89 -6.67
C LEU A 94 0.04 -25.96 -6.54
N ASP A 95 0.74 -25.21 -7.38
CA ASP A 95 2.19 -25.18 -7.44
C ASP A 95 2.70 -23.83 -7.92
N THR A 96 3.99 -23.58 -7.79
CA THR A 96 4.67 -22.40 -8.30
C THR A 96 5.86 -22.82 -9.15
N GLN A 97 5.96 -22.23 -10.34
CA GLN A 97 7.12 -22.41 -11.23
C GLN A 97 7.65 -21.07 -11.67
N GLY A 98 8.83 -20.71 -11.23
CA GLY A 98 9.39 -19.39 -11.45
C GLY A 98 8.45 -18.30 -10.91
N ARG A 99 8.05 -17.36 -11.75
CA ARG A 99 7.14 -16.28 -11.40
C ARG A 99 5.67 -16.57 -11.75
N ARG A 100 5.28 -17.84 -11.81
CA ARG A 100 3.89 -18.26 -12.15
C ARG A 100 3.33 -19.17 -11.07
N ALA A 101 2.18 -18.81 -10.57
CA ALA A 101 1.33 -19.75 -9.86
C ALA A 101 0.62 -20.65 -10.86
N ARG A 102 0.55 -21.94 -10.57
CA ARG A 102 -0.07 -22.95 -11.44
C ARG A 102 -1.16 -23.70 -10.69
N ILE A 103 -2.13 -24.18 -11.45
CA ILE A 103 -3.23 -25.02 -10.96
C ILE A 103 -3.48 -26.17 -11.95
N ALA A 104 -3.79 -27.33 -11.42
CA ALA A 104 -4.26 -28.45 -12.20
C ALA A 104 -5.37 -29.18 -11.47
N PRO A 105 -6.37 -29.76 -12.15
CA PRO A 105 -7.24 -30.74 -11.52
C PRO A 105 -6.40 -31.91 -10.99
N LYS A 106 -6.80 -32.47 -9.87
CA LYS A 106 -6.15 -33.70 -9.37
C LYS A 106 -6.35 -34.80 -10.43
N PRO A 107 -5.27 -35.37 -10.99
CA PRO A 107 -5.39 -36.35 -12.05
C PRO A 107 -5.88 -37.71 -11.50
N ASP A 108 -6.45 -38.50 -12.37
CA ASP A 108 -6.70 -39.91 -12.10
C ASP A 108 -5.35 -40.65 -11.88
N GLU A 109 -5.42 -41.81 -11.25
CA GLU A 109 -4.24 -42.63 -10.96
C GLU A 109 -3.45 -42.93 -12.25
N GLY A 110 -2.14 -42.72 -12.21
CA GLY A 110 -1.22 -42.93 -13.32
C GLY A 110 -1.18 -41.82 -14.38
N LYS A 111 -2.04 -40.81 -14.31
CA LYS A 111 -2.02 -39.66 -15.24
C LYS A 111 -1.19 -38.50 -14.71
N LYS A 112 -0.50 -37.78 -15.61
CA LYS A 112 0.22 -36.55 -15.24
C LYS A 112 -0.74 -35.35 -15.13
N PRO A 113 -0.54 -34.44 -14.14
CA PRO A 113 -1.36 -33.24 -14.04
C PRO A 113 -1.19 -32.33 -15.25
N GLN A 114 -2.31 -31.80 -15.76
CA GLN A 114 -2.30 -30.77 -16.79
C GLN A 114 -2.33 -29.40 -16.14
N TRP A 115 -1.17 -28.77 -16.09
CA TRP A 115 -0.98 -27.47 -15.44
C TRP A 115 -1.49 -26.31 -16.29
N ASP A 116 -2.27 -25.44 -15.69
CA ASP A 116 -2.64 -24.13 -16.25
C ASP A 116 -2.06 -23.00 -15.38
N THR A 117 -1.90 -21.83 -15.96
CA THR A 117 -1.44 -20.64 -15.23
C THR A 117 -2.59 -20.07 -14.42
N LEU A 118 -2.43 -20.04 -13.11
CA LEU A 118 -3.37 -19.46 -12.15
C LEU A 118 -3.12 -17.96 -11.95
N GLY A 119 -1.85 -17.56 -11.92
CA GLY A 119 -1.46 -16.17 -11.68
C GLY A 119 0.02 -15.92 -11.91
N TYR A 120 0.44 -14.69 -11.63
CA TYR A 120 1.81 -14.21 -11.84
C TYR A 120 2.28 -13.42 -10.63
N TYR A 121 3.60 -13.41 -10.42
CA TYR A 121 4.29 -12.59 -9.42
C TYR A 121 5.14 -11.55 -10.13
N LEU A 122 4.85 -10.28 -9.91
CA LEU A 122 5.46 -9.16 -10.62
C LEU A 122 6.03 -8.13 -9.63
N ALA A 123 7.19 -7.58 -9.95
CA ALA A 123 7.79 -6.50 -9.19
C ALA A 123 7.46 -5.14 -9.80
N LEU A 124 7.12 -4.16 -8.97
CA LEU A 124 6.86 -2.79 -9.41
C LEU A 124 8.11 -2.15 -10.03
N SER A 125 9.29 -2.47 -9.52
CA SER A 125 10.57 -2.04 -10.11
C SER A 125 10.79 -2.52 -11.56
N ASP A 126 9.97 -3.48 -12.02
CA ASP A 126 9.98 -4.01 -13.39
C ASP A 126 8.90 -3.41 -14.31
N ALA A 127 8.14 -2.41 -13.86
CA ALA A 127 6.98 -1.89 -14.58
C ALA A 127 7.27 -1.58 -16.06
N GLY A 128 8.43 -0.98 -16.36
CA GLY A 128 8.86 -0.72 -17.74
C GLY A 128 9.07 -1.98 -18.57
N THR A 129 9.67 -3.02 -18.01
CA THR A 129 9.91 -4.31 -18.69
C THR A 129 8.60 -5.08 -18.89
N ILE A 130 7.69 -5.04 -17.90
CA ILE A 130 6.37 -5.69 -17.94
C ILE A 130 5.54 -5.12 -19.07
N LYS A 131 5.57 -3.81 -19.27
CA LYS A 131 4.88 -3.12 -20.38
C LYS A 131 5.25 -3.71 -21.74
N ASN A 132 6.51 -4.03 -21.97
CA ASN A 132 6.99 -4.60 -23.23
C ASN A 132 6.61 -6.09 -23.40
N ARG A 133 6.23 -6.78 -22.33
CA ARG A 133 5.84 -8.20 -22.32
C ARG A 133 4.35 -8.43 -22.08
N SER A 134 3.55 -7.41 -22.25
CA SER A 134 2.12 -7.41 -21.90
C SER A 134 1.31 -8.51 -22.61
N ASN A 135 1.76 -8.99 -23.77
CA ASN A 135 1.12 -10.12 -24.50
C ASN A 135 1.17 -11.46 -23.75
N SER A 136 2.06 -11.60 -22.77
CA SER A 136 2.23 -12.84 -22.00
C SER A 136 1.19 -13.01 -20.89
N PHE A 137 0.38 -11.99 -20.61
CA PHE A 137 -0.56 -11.97 -19.48
C PHE A 137 -2.00 -12.08 -19.99
N ALA A 138 -2.51 -13.30 -20.10
CA ALA A 138 -3.88 -13.52 -20.52
C ALA A 138 -4.84 -13.54 -19.33
N ASN A 139 -5.99 -12.90 -19.48
CA ASN A 139 -7.13 -12.96 -18.56
C ASN A 139 -6.84 -12.60 -17.08
N VAL A 140 -5.89 -11.70 -16.84
CA VAL A 140 -5.63 -11.16 -15.50
C VAL A 140 -6.71 -10.14 -15.14
N ARG A 141 -7.35 -10.33 -13.97
CA ARG A 141 -8.41 -9.45 -13.47
C ARG A 141 -8.29 -9.13 -11.98
N ARG A 142 -7.39 -9.77 -11.28
CA ARG A 142 -7.14 -9.56 -9.85
C ARG A 142 -5.69 -9.14 -9.64
N PHE A 143 -5.49 -8.02 -8.99
CA PHE A 143 -4.18 -7.53 -8.58
C PHE A 143 -4.15 -7.49 -7.06
N ILE A 144 -3.18 -8.17 -6.48
CA ILE A 144 -2.98 -8.26 -5.03
C ILE A 144 -1.67 -7.57 -4.71
N PHE A 145 -1.71 -6.59 -3.83
CA PHE A 145 -0.51 -5.96 -3.32
C PHE A 145 -0.50 -6.11 -1.80
N ASP A 146 0.21 -7.13 -1.36
CA ASP A 146 0.39 -7.39 0.06
C ASP A 146 1.41 -6.42 0.65
N GLU A 147 1.29 -6.13 1.94
CA GLU A 147 2.11 -5.14 2.64
C GLU A 147 2.13 -3.77 1.92
N ALA A 148 0.95 -3.34 1.41
CA ALA A 148 0.81 -2.03 0.77
C ALA A 148 1.13 -0.88 1.74
N LEU A 149 0.92 -1.06 3.04
CA LEU A 149 1.31 -0.13 4.10
C LEU A 149 2.57 -0.65 4.80
N LEU A 150 3.66 0.15 4.75
CA LEU A 150 4.95 -0.21 5.32
C LEU A 150 5.17 0.44 6.69
N ASP A 151 5.71 -0.33 7.62
CA ASP A 151 6.31 0.21 8.84
C ASP A 151 7.73 0.70 8.57
N ARG A 152 7.87 1.97 8.24
CA ARG A 152 9.16 2.60 7.92
C ARG A 152 10.18 2.56 9.06
N ARG A 153 9.78 2.27 10.28
CA ARG A 153 10.69 2.20 11.43
C ARG A 153 11.43 0.88 11.45
N ILE A 154 10.74 -0.18 11.08
CA ILE A 154 11.30 -1.55 11.05
C ILE A 154 11.94 -1.82 9.70
N ASP A 155 11.28 -1.44 8.63
CA ASP A 155 11.72 -1.72 7.27
C ASP A 155 12.47 -0.53 6.66
N LYS A 156 13.71 -0.35 7.11
CA LYS A 156 14.61 0.68 6.57
C LYS A 156 15.10 0.37 5.14
N ILE A 157 14.97 -0.87 4.69
CA ILE A 157 15.47 -1.34 3.39
C ILE A 157 14.39 -1.27 2.33
N HIS A 158 13.13 -1.56 2.69
CA HIS A 158 12.00 -1.54 1.78
C HIS A 158 11.16 -0.28 1.98
N ASN A 159 11.54 0.78 1.30
CA ASN A 159 10.74 2.01 1.27
C ASN A 159 9.65 1.92 0.20
N TYR A 160 8.66 2.83 0.28
CA TYR A 160 7.80 3.09 -0.85
C TYR A 160 8.62 3.48 -2.05
N LEU A 161 8.26 2.96 -3.22
CA LEU A 161 8.90 3.39 -4.46
C LEU A 161 8.44 4.82 -4.81
N PRO A 162 9.32 5.64 -5.39
CA PRO A 162 8.87 6.86 -6.04
C PRO A 162 7.78 6.53 -7.05
N ASN A 163 6.65 7.25 -7.00
CA ASN A 163 5.50 7.03 -7.88
C ASN A 163 4.94 5.58 -7.81
N GLU A 164 4.85 5.01 -6.61
CA GLU A 164 4.40 3.62 -6.41
C GLU A 164 2.99 3.39 -6.98
N VAL A 165 2.08 4.34 -6.78
CA VAL A 165 0.70 4.28 -7.29
C VAL A 165 0.68 4.24 -8.81
N GLU A 166 1.46 5.10 -9.45
CA GLU A 166 1.58 5.16 -10.92
C GLU A 166 2.23 3.89 -11.49
N ALA A 167 3.19 3.32 -10.77
CA ALA A 167 3.81 2.06 -11.17
C ALA A 167 2.79 0.91 -11.18
N VAL A 168 1.96 0.81 -10.14
CA VAL A 168 0.85 -0.16 -10.09
C VAL A 168 -0.16 0.09 -11.20
N ALA A 169 -0.60 1.34 -11.39
CA ALA A 169 -1.54 1.70 -12.46
C ALA A 169 -0.98 1.35 -13.85
N SER A 170 0.31 1.59 -14.09
CA SER A 170 0.99 1.24 -15.34
C SER A 170 1.01 -0.28 -15.58
N ILE A 171 1.28 -1.08 -14.56
CA ILE A 171 1.24 -2.55 -14.64
C ILE A 171 -0.19 -3.01 -14.91
N MET A 172 -1.18 -2.52 -14.15
CA MET A 172 -2.58 -2.87 -14.34
C MET A 172 -3.05 -2.60 -15.77
N THR A 173 -2.78 -1.42 -16.30
CA THR A 173 -3.12 -1.03 -17.67
C THR A 173 -2.47 -1.95 -18.70
N SER A 174 -1.18 -2.26 -18.52
CA SER A 174 -0.41 -3.08 -19.45
C SER A 174 -0.84 -4.55 -19.44
N VAL A 175 -1.17 -5.08 -18.27
CA VAL A 175 -1.48 -6.50 -18.05
C VAL A 175 -2.94 -6.82 -18.31
N ALA A 176 -3.87 -6.02 -17.77
CA ALA A 176 -5.29 -6.26 -17.91
C ALA A 176 -5.88 -5.81 -19.25
N ARG A 177 -5.23 -4.85 -19.93
CA ARG A 177 -5.64 -4.30 -21.24
C ARG A 177 -7.10 -3.88 -21.28
N GLU A 178 -7.52 -3.20 -20.24
CA GLU A 178 -8.85 -2.61 -20.16
C GLU A 178 -9.03 -1.53 -21.23
N ASN A 179 -10.22 -1.47 -21.81
CA ASN A 179 -10.65 -0.40 -22.71
C ASN A 179 -12.07 0.05 -22.38
N ARG A 180 -12.58 1.06 -23.09
CA ARG A 180 -13.92 1.63 -22.85
C ARG A 180 -15.08 0.62 -23.01
N ASN A 181 -14.86 -0.43 -23.77
CA ASN A 181 -15.87 -1.46 -24.05
C ASN A 181 -15.74 -2.66 -23.10
N THR A 182 -14.77 -2.64 -22.16
CA THR A 182 -14.61 -3.73 -21.19
C THR A 182 -15.82 -3.73 -20.26
N ALA A 183 -16.54 -4.86 -20.22
CA ALA A 183 -17.67 -5.04 -19.32
C ALA A 183 -17.20 -4.88 -17.86
N ASP A 184 -18.05 -4.33 -17.00
CA ASP A 184 -17.67 -4.04 -15.61
C ASP A 184 -17.18 -5.29 -14.86
N ALA A 185 -17.83 -6.42 -15.05
CA ALA A 185 -17.44 -7.70 -14.47
C ALA A 185 -16.03 -8.18 -14.90
N ASP A 186 -15.49 -7.66 -16.02
CA ASP A 186 -14.19 -8.01 -16.57
C ASP A 186 -13.12 -6.94 -16.32
N ARG A 187 -13.49 -5.83 -15.69
CA ARG A 187 -12.52 -4.81 -15.29
C ARG A 187 -11.58 -5.34 -14.20
N PRO A 188 -10.33 -4.88 -14.20
CA PRO A 188 -9.40 -5.27 -13.15
C PRO A 188 -9.85 -4.74 -11.78
N ARG A 189 -9.52 -5.49 -10.74
CA ARG A 189 -9.73 -5.12 -9.34
C ARG A 189 -8.38 -5.15 -8.62
N LEU A 190 -8.08 -4.11 -7.87
CA LEU A 190 -6.86 -3.99 -7.05
C LEU A 190 -7.21 -4.18 -5.58
N TYR A 191 -6.49 -5.07 -4.93
CA TYR A 191 -6.57 -5.35 -3.51
C TYR A 191 -5.26 -4.96 -2.83
N LEU A 192 -5.33 -4.01 -1.92
CA LEU A 192 -4.23 -3.50 -1.13
C LEU A 192 -4.40 -4.02 0.29
N LEU A 193 -3.42 -4.73 0.80
CA LEU A 193 -3.49 -5.35 2.12
C LEU A 193 -2.43 -4.72 3.01
N GLY A 194 -2.77 -4.45 4.26
CA GLY A 194 -1.84 -3.86 5.21
C GLY A 194 -2.33 -3.93 6.65
N ASN A 195 -1.47 -3.45 7.54
CA ASN A 195 -1.78 -3.19 8.94
C ASN A 195 -1.92 -1.68 9.14
N ALA A 196 -2.52 -1.26 10.24
CA ALA A 196 -2.67 0.16 10.59
C ALA A 196 -1.33 0.76 11.04
N VAL A 197 -0.48 1.15 10.09
CA VAL A 197 0.89 1.57 10.40
C VAL A 197 1.01 3.09 10.38
N ASP A 198 0.85 3.72 9.21
CA ASP A 198 1.10 5.15 9.02
C ASP A 198 0.08 5.74 8.04
N LEU A 199 -0.59 6.82 8.45
CA LEU A 199 -1.54 7.57 7.61
C LEU A 199 -0.84 8.30 6.45
N THR A 200 0.48 8.47 6.49
CA THR A 200 1.25 9.10 5.40
C THR A 200 1.60 8.12 4.26
N CYS A 201 1.04 6.91 4.28
CA CYS A 201 1.16 5.93 3.21
C CYS A 201 0.68 6.52 1.86
N PRO A 202 1.44 6.38 0.76
CA PRO A 202 1.04 6.89 -0.56
C PRO A 202 -0.35 6.45 -1.01
N TRP A 203 -0.79 5.26 -0.63
CA TRP A 203 -2.11 4.72 -0.97
C TRP A 203 -3.23 5.41 -0.24
N LEU A 204 -3.08 5.65 1.06
CA LEU A 204 -4.09 6.37 1.86
C LEU A 204 -4.23 7.80 1.33
N VAL A 205 -3.12 8.47 1.09
CA VAL A 205 -3.10 9.83 0.53
C VAL A 205 -3.75 9.87 -0.85
N HIS A 206 -3.41 8.93 -1.74
CA HIS A 206 -3.99 8.86 -3.09
C HIS A 206 -5.51 8.69 -3.06
N PHE A 207 -6.03 7.91 -2.10
CA PHE A 207 -7.48 7.72 -1.95
C PHE A 207 -8.17 8.81 -1.12
N GLY A 208 -7.44 9.83 -0.67
CA GLY A 208 -7.98 10.94 0.13
C GLY A 208 -8.29 10.55 1.56
N ILE A 209 -7.61 9.53 2.11
CA ILE A 209 -7.74 9.08 3.50
C ILE A 209 -6.62 9.74 4.30
N THR A 210 -6.89 10.90 4.88
CA THR A 210 -5.90 11.74 5.57
C THR A 210 -5.99 11.70 7.09
N ASP A 211 -7.09 11.14 7.60
CA ASP A 211 -7.35 10.97 9.02
C ASP A 211 -7.60 9.49 9.33
N VAL A 212 -7.59 9.13 10.61
CA VAL A 212 -7.95 7.78 11.04
C VAL A 212 -9.40 7.49 10.62
N PRO A 213 -9.61 6.54 9.71
CA PRO A 213 -10.96 6.23 9.24
C PRO A 213 -11.78 5.56 10.34
N PRO A 214 -13.12 5.63 10.27
CA PRO A 214 -13.97 4.85 11.16
C PRO A 214 -13.81 3.36 10.91
N TYR A 215 -13.92 2.55 11.95
CA TYR A 215 -13.92 1.10 11.82
C TYR A 215 -15.08 0.61 10.95
N GLY A 216 -14.84 -0.45 10.21
CA GLY A 216 -15.81 -1.05 9.31
C GLY A 216 -15.57 -0.68 7.84
N PHE A 217 -16.64 -0.66 7.06
CA PHE A 217 -16.60 -0.28 5.65
C PHE A 217 -16.78 1.22 5.47
N SER A 218 -15.94 1.81 4.64
CA SER A 218 -16.11 3.17 4.14
C SER A 218 -15.73 3.28 2.67
N TRP A 219 -16.35 4.22 1.95
CA TRP A 219 -16.10 4.45 0.54
C TRP A 219 -15.34 5.76 0.32
N HIS A 220 -14.31 5.70 -0.47
CA HIS A 220 -13.40 6.80 -0.79
C HIS A 220 -13.22 6.94 -2.29
N PHE A 221 -12.45 7.95 -2.71
CA PHE A 221 -12.05 8.16 -4.11
C PHE A 221 -13.26 8.18 -5.07
N GLY A 222 -14.27 8.99 -4.74
CA GLY A 222 -15.49 9.09 -5.54
C GLY A 222 -16.29 7.79 -5.63
N GLY A 223 -16.31 6.97 -4.57
CA GLY A 223 -17.04 5.70 -4.51
C GLY A 223 -16.36 4.53 -5.24
N LYS A 224 -15.09 4.67 -5.64
CA LYS A 224 -14.33 3.63 -6.36
C LYS A 224 -13.44 2.79 -5.46
N CYS A 225 -13.06 3.32 -4.29
CA CYS A 225 -12.23 2.64 -3.30
C CYS A 225 -13.07 2.27 -2.09
N LEU A 226 -13.16 0.98 -1.81
CA LEU A 226 -13.69 0.43 -0.56
C LEU A 226 -12.55 0.27 0.42
N LEU A 227 -12.66 0.90 1.56
CA LEU A 227 -11.82 0.62 2.72
C LEU A 227 -12.56 -0.32 3.66
N TRP A 228 -11.93 -1.41 4.04
CA TRP A 228 -12.21 -2.17 5.25
C TRP A 228 -11.16 -1.81 6.30
N TYR A 229 -11.57 -1.18 7.39
CA TYR A 229 -10.74 -0.96 8.56
C TYR A 229 -11.28 -1.77 9.73
N GLY A 230 -10.59 -2.88 10.04
CA GLY A 230 -11.02 -3.82 11.07
C GLY A 230 -11.00 -3.20 12.46
N PRO A 231 -12.07 -3.35 13.27
CA PRO A 231 -12.06 -2.87 14.64
C PRO A 231 -11.06 -3.66 15.50
N PRO A 232 -10.54 -3.05 16.58
CA PRO A 232 -9.70 -3.75 17.53
C PRO A 232 -10.49 -4.90 18.18
N ASP A 233 -9.78 -5.95 18.53
CA ASP A 233 -10.33 -7.12 19.20
C ASP A 233 -9.33 -7.56 20.28
N ASP A 234 -9.66 -7.26 21.52
CA ASP A 234 -8.79 -7.51 22.66
C ASP A 234 -8.52 -9.00 22.88
N SER A 235 -9.46 -9.86 22.54
CA SER A 235 -9.28 -11.32 22.67
C SER A 235 -8.26 -11.82 21.65
N TRP A 236 -8.33 -11.33 20.42
CA TRP A 236 -7.37 -11.62 19.36
C TRP A 236 -5.99 -11.05 19.68
N ALA A 237 -5.93 -9.80 20.11
CA ALA A 237 -4.70 -9.12 20.48
C ALA A 237 -3.98 -9.86 21.62
N SER A 238 -4.73 -10.23 22.67
CA SER A 238 -4.17 -10.98 23.81
C SER A 238 -3.64 -12.34 23.42
N ALA A 239 -4.31 -13.06 22.52
CA ALA A 239 -3.82 -14.32 21.99
C ALA A 239 -2.53 -14.15 21.15
N GLN A 240 -2.41 -13.07 20.40
CA GLN A 240 -1.19 -12.75 19.65
C GLN A 240 -0.05 -12.36 20.61
N ASP A 241 -0.32 -11.49 21.59
CA ASP A 241 0.66 -11.05 22.58
C ASP A 241 1.18 -12.21 23.44
N ALA A 242 0.36 -13.23 23.68
CA ALA A 242 0.75 -14.46 24.38
C ALA A 242 1.64 -15.40 23.55
N SER A 243 1.75 -15.19 22.23
CA SER A 243 2.68 -15.97 21.40
C SER A 243 4.14 -15.57 21.69
N VAL A 244 5.10 -16.47 21.39
CA VAL A 244 6.53 -16.21 21.62
C VAL A 244 7.01 -14.94 20.90
N SER A 245 6.62 -14.76 19.65
CA SER A 245 7.00 -13.58 18.86
C SER A 245 6.19 -12.33 19.26
N GLY A 246 4.93 -12.47 19.62
CA GLY A 246 4.08 -11.38 20.08
C GLY A 246 4.54 -10.80 21.42
N GLY A 247 4.94 -11.66 22.34
CA GLY A 247 5.47 -11.26 23.65
C GLY A 247 6.70 -10.33 23.56
N LEU A 248 7.54 -10.48 22.52
CA LEU A 248 8.67 -9.58 22.28
C LEU A 248 8.24 -8.14 21.89
N LEU A 249 7.05 -7.98 21.34
CA LEU A 249 6.53 -6.70 20.87
C LEU A 249 5.46 -6.13 21.80
N SER A 250 5.00 -6.88 22.79
CA SER A 250 3.94 -6.47 23.71
C SER A 250 4.27 -5.14 24.40
N GLY A 251 3.28 -4.23 24.44
CA GLY A 251 3.43 -2.89 24.99
C GLY A 251 4.16 -1.89 24.09
N THR A 252 4.46 -2.25 22.84
CA THR A 252 5.02 -1.31 21.86
C THR A 252 3.96 -0.84 20.87
N SER A 253 4.14 0.36 20.29
CA SER A 253 3.27 0.85 19.20
C SER A 253 3.25 -0.06 17.95
N THR A 254 4.26 -0.92 17.80
CA THR A 254 4.28 -1.95 16.77
C THR A 254 3.29 -3.08 17.10
N SER A 255 3.16 -3.46 18.37
CA SER A 255 2.11 -4.39 18.82
C SER A 255 0.73 -3.79 18.59
N ASP A 256 0.51 -2.51 18.93
CA ASP A 256 -0.78 -1.86 18.74
C ASP A 256 -1.20 -1.86 17.26
N ALA A 257 -0.29 -1.51 16.36
CA ALA A 257 -0.55 -1.55 14.91
C ALA A 257 -0.77 -2.96 14.37
N ASN A 258 -0.03 -3.95 14.86
CA ASN A 258 -0.06 -5.31 14.35
C ASN A 258 -1.21 -6.14 14.96
N ASN A 259 -1.46 -6.00 16.26
CA ASN A 259 -2.34 -6.88 17.02
C ASN A 259 -3.70 -6.23 17.32
N ARG A 260 -3.72 -4.90 17.56
CA ARG A 260 -4.95 -4.13 17.82
C ARG A 260 -5.46 -3.37 16.61
N ASN A 261 -4.70 -3.36 15.52
CA ASN A 261 -5.03 -2.62 14.31
C ASN A 261 -5.24 -1.12 14.56
N GLU A 262 -4.47 -0.54 15.44
CA GLU A 262 -4.47 0.88 15.75
C GLU A 262 -3.36 1.57 14.96
N PHE A 263 -3.70 2.65 14.25
CA PHE A 263 -2.68 3.46 13.61
C PHE A 263 -1.70 3.96 14.66
N MET A 264 -0.41 3.81 14.35
CA MET A 264 0.63 4.32 15.22
C MET A 264 0.38 5.80 15.44
N THR A 265 0.27 6.20 16.68
CA THR A 265 0.00 7.58 17.06
C THR A 265 1.11 8.43 16.50
N LEU A 266 0.81 9.21 15.49
CA LEU A 266 1.71 10.26 15.05
C LEU A 266 1.73 11.27 16.17
N ASP A 267 2.89 11.47 16.74
CA ASP A 267 3.09 12.38 17.84
C ASP A 267 2.48 13.75 17.48
N ALA A 268 1.49 14.21 18.25
CA ALA A 268 0.85 15.50 18.07
C ALA A 268 1.86 16.66 17.99
N ALA A 269 3.05 16.43 18.54
CA ALA A 269 4.18 17.36 18.44
C ALA A 269 4.63 17.65 16.99
N TYR A 270 4.30 16.82 16.02
CA TYR A 270 4.64 17.07 14.61
C TYR A 270 3.59 17.88 13.85
N PHE A 271 2.50 18.28 14.48
CA PHE A 271 1.43 19.04 13.83
C PHE A 271 1.20 20.37 14.53
N GLY A 272 0.86 21.37 13.73
CA GLY A 272 0.54 22.70 14.25
C GLY A 272 0.34 23.72 13.14
N GLU A 273 -0.46 24.71 13.46
CA GLU A 273 -0.66 25.91 12.63
C GLU A 273 0.61 26.76 12.61
N VAL A 274 0.81 27.47 11.50
CA VAL A 274 1.90 28.44 11.38
C VAL A 274 1.72 29.54 12.43
N PRO A 275 2.66 29.73 13.38
CA PRO A 275 2.53 30.72 14.43
C PRO A 275 2.48 32.15 13.89
N LYS A 276 1.74 33.02 14.57
CA LYS A 276 1.80 34.46 14.30
C LYS A 276 3.22 34.97 14.51
N GLY A 277 3.85 35.48 13.47
CA GLY A 277 5.23 35.97 13.51
C GLY A 277 6.27 35.02 12.93
N ALA A 278 5.88 33.81 12.53
CA ALA A 278 6.74 32.98 11.70
C ALA A 278 7.01 33.67 10.34
N THR A 279 8.22 33.47 9.84
CA THR A 279 8.68 34.09 8.59
C THR A 279 8.70 33.03 7.48
N PHE A 280 8.14 33.37 6.32
CA PHE A 280 8.23 32.52 5.13
C PHE A 280 9.69 32.34 4.73
N SER A 281 10.15 31.09 4.62
CA SER A 281 11.52 30.73 4.29
C SER A 281 11.68 30.41 2.80
N PHE A 282 10.93 29.47 2.29
CA PHE A 282 10.92 29.09 0.87
C PHE A 282 9.64 28.30 0.52
N GLY A 283 9.39 28.13 -0.77
CA GLY A 283 8.34 27.24 -1.27
C GLY A 283 8.91 26.03 -2.01
N VAL A 284 8.09 24.98 -2.12
CA VAL A 284 8.34 23.80 -2.95
C VAL A 284 7.14 23.56 -3.83
N ALA A 285 7.37 23.35 -5.13
CA ALA A 285 6.35 22.93 -6.09
C ALA A 285 6.67 21.51 -6.58
N TYR A 286 5.72 20.60 -6.45
CA TYR A 286 5.86 19.20 -6.81
C TYR A 286 4.54 18.60 -7.29
N GLN A 287 4.52 18.05 -8.50
CA GLN A 287 3.36 17.39 -9.12
C GLN A 287 2.07 18.23 -9.12
N GLY A 288 2.21 19.52 -9.41
CA GLY A 288 1.08 20.46 -9.47
C GLY A 288 0.68 21.05 -8.12
N GLU A 289 1.22 20.56 -7.01
CA GLU A 289 1.01 21.09 -5.67
C GLU A 289 2.10 22.08 -5.26
N VAL A 290 1.78 22.93 -4.29
CA VAL A 290 2.73 23.89 -3.74
C VAL A 290 2.74 23.80 -2.22
N PHE A 291 3.93 23.90 -1.64
CA PHE A 291 4.12 23.88 -0.20
C PHE A 291 4.91 25.10 0.24
N GLY A 292 4.42 25.79 1.25
CA GLY A 292 5.13 26.88 1.93
C GLY A 292 5.85 26.37 3.18
N VAL A 293 7.13 26.71 3.31
CA VAL A 293 7.94 26.42 4.50
C VAL A 293 8.18 27.71 5.26
N TRP A 294 7.73 27.73 6.49
CA TRP A 294 7.82 28.85 7.40
C TRP A 294 8.76 28.50 8.55
N VAL A 295 9.43 29.49 9.12
CA VAL A 295 10.30 29.31 10.27
C VAL A 295 9.87 30.22 11.42
N ASP A 296 9.67 29.64 12.59
CA ASP A 296 9.55 30.36 13.84
C ASP A 296 10.92 30.38 14.54
N MET A 297 11.57 31.52 14.48
CA MET A 297 12.89 31.71 15.06
C MET A 297 12.89 31.74 16.61
N ARG A 298 11.72 31.85 17.25
CA ARG A 298 11.58 31.86 18.69
C ARG A 298 11.62 30.45 19.27
N GLU A 299 10.89 29.55 18.63
CA GLU A 299 10.80 28.15 19.05
C GLU A 299 11.77 27.23 18.29
N GLY A 300 12.35 27.70 17.18
CA GLY A 300 13.30 26.94 16.38
C GLY A 300 12.65 25.87 15.50
N TYR A 301 11.34 25.97 15.22
CA TYR A 301 10.62 25.01 14.40
C TYR A 301 10.34 25.54 12.99
N TYR A 302 10.28 24.59 12.05
CA TYR A 302 9.83 24.83 10.70
C TYR A 302 8.41 24.30 10.53
N TYR A 303 7.53 25.07 9.86
CA TYR A 303 6.14 24.72 9.60
C TYR A 303 5.90 24.58 8.11
N VAL A 304 5.29 23.49 7.69
CA VAL A 304 4.96 23.19 6.30
C VAL A 304 3.45 23.22 6.12
N VAL A 305 3.00 24.02 5.15
CA VAL A 305 1.59 24.13 4.74
C VAL A 305 1.49 24.01 3.22
N ASP A 306 0.31 23.64 2.70
CA ASP A 306 0.06 23.45 1.27
C ASP A 306 -0.37 24.74 0.55
N GLU A 307 0.12 25.88 1.01
CA GLU A 307 -0.09 27.18 0.39
C GLU A 307 1.17 28.06 0.45
N LEU A 308 1.26 28.97 -0.50
CA LEU A 308 2.30 29.99 -0.51
C LEU A 308 1.73 31.30 0.01
N PRO A 309 2.55 32.17 0.61
CA PRO A 309 2.10 33.52 0.96
C PRO A 309 1.74 34.32 -0.29
N LYS A 310 0.81 35.26 -0.15
CA LYS A 310 0.40 36.16 -1.25
C LYS A 310 1.56 36.92 -1.88
N ALA A 311 2.56 37.27 -1.08
CA ALA A 311 3.79 37.92 -1.54
C ALA A 311 5.02 37.11 -1.07
N LEU A 312 5.83 36.69 -2.02
CA LEU A 312 7.03 35.88 -1.73
C LEU A 312 8.17 36.68 -1.12
N ASN A 313 8.16 38.02 -1.24
CA ASN A 313 9.17 38.94 -0.68
C ASN A 313 10.62 38.53 -1.01
N GLY A 314 10.86 38.13 -2.25
CA GLY A 314 12.18 37.69 -2.70
C GLY A 314 12.61 36.30 -2.24
N LYS A 315 11.76 35.57 -1.54
CA LYS A 315 12.05 34.19 -1.12
C LYS A 315 11.84 33.21 -2.28
N PRO A 316 12.67 32.18 -2.41
CA PRO A 316 12.62 31.24 -3.53
C PRO A 316 11.42 30.27 -3.42
N VAL A 317 10.93 29.84 -4.58
CA VAL A 317 10.09 28.65 -4.74
C VAL A 317 10.84 27.66 -5.61
N TYR A 318 11.03 26.45 -5.13
CA TYR A 318 11.76 25.40 -5.82
C TYR A 318 10.83 24.47 -6.57
N ALA A 319 10.94 24.42 -7.89
CA ALA A 319 10.22 23.47 -8.72
C ALA A 319 11.00 22.14 -8.81
N LEU A 320 10.40 21.04 -8.37
CA LEU A 320 11.06 19.75 -8.31
C LEU A 320 10.99 18.99 -9.64
N THR A 321 9.94 19.24 -10.43
CA THR A 321 9.77 18.65 -11.76
C THR A 321 9.68 19.73 -12.84
N ALA A 322 9.91 19.36 -14.09
CA ALA A 322 9.82 20.31 -15.22
C ALA A 322 8.39 20.84 -15.40
N SER A 323 7.37 20.05 -15.07
CA SER A 323 5.97 20.45 -15.14
C SER A 323 5.57 21.48 -14.08
N ASP A 324 6.32 21.58 -12.98
CA ASP A 324 6.08 22.54 -11.90
C ASP A 324 6.79 23.87 -12.13
N ALA A 325 7.63 23.97 -13.18
CA ALA A 325 8.41 25.16 -13.46
C ALA A 325 7.52 26.35 -13.82
N LYS A 326 7.74 27.47 -13.12
CA LYS A 326 7.14 28.76 -13.43
C LYS A 326 8.26 29.81 -13.59
N PRO A 327 8.02 30.94 -14.28
CA PRO A 327 9.08 31.92 -14.56
C PRO A 327 9.88 32.38 -13.34
N ASN A 328 9.23 32.44 -12.17
CA ASN A 328 9.85 32.91 -10.93
C ASN A 328 10.30 31.77 -10.01
N TYR A 329 10.25 30.51 -10.47
CA TYR A 329 10.66 29.36 -9.67
C TYR A 329 12.09 28.92 -10.02
N ILE A 330 12.77 28.38 -9.04
CA ILE A 330 14.14 27.87 -9.17
C ILE A 330 14.07 26.37 -9.36
N MET A 331 14.62 25.84 -10.46
CA MET A 331 14.67 24.40 -10.69
C MET A 331 15.50 23.68 -9.62
N ALA A 332 15.01 22.55 -9.15
CA ALA A 332 15.58 21.75 -8.06
C ALA A 332 17.07 21.43 -8.21
N ARG A 333 17.59 21.26 -9.44
CA ARG A 333 19.04 21.06 -9.69
C ARG A 333 19.92 22.15 -9.10
N ARG A 334 19.42 23.40 -9.05
CA ARG A 334 20.11 24.54 -8.43
C ARG A 334 19.88 24.62 -6.92
N ALA A 335 18.79 24.02 -6.44
CA ALA A 335 18.36 24.07 -5.03
C ALA A 335 18.85 22.89 -4.19
N GLN A 336 19.54 21.93 -4.79
CA GLN A 336 19.86 20.63 -4.18
C GLN A 336 20.55 20.77 -2.81
N LYS A 337 21.41 21.78 -2.64
CA LYS A 337 22.07 22.04 -1.35
C LYS A 337 21.10 22.51 -0.26
N SER A 338 20.20 23.43 -0.61
CA SER A 338 19.21 23.99 0.34
C SER A 338 18.19 22.94 0.77
N LEU A 339 17.71 22.13 -0.19
CA LEU A 339 16.72 21.07 0.10
C LEU A 339 17.34 19.91 0.87
N LYS A 340 18.61 19.55 0.60
CA LYS A 340 19.34 18.58 1.44
C LYS A 340 19.51 19.05 2.87
N GLY A 341 19.85 20.32 3.07
CA GLY A 341 19.91 20.90 4.43
C GLY A 341 18.58 20.84 5.15
N PHE A 342 17.45 20.99 4.44
CA PHE A 342 16.13 20.83 5.04
C PHE A 342 15.82 19.38 5.43
N VAL A 343 16.35 18.39 4.71
CA VAL A 343 16.26 16.97 5.08
C VAL A 343 16.90 16.70 6.44
N ASP A 344 18.02 17.37 6.73
CA ASP A 344 18.68 17.26 8.05
C ASP A 344 17.78 17.80 9.17
N LEU A 345 17.05 18.90 8.92
CA LEU A 345 16.07 19.45 9.87
C LEU A 345 14.87 18.50 10.09
N TYR A 346 14.44 17.82 9.04
CA TYR A 346 13.42 16.79 9.15
C TYR A 346 13.86 15.65 10.07
N TYR A 347 15.07 15.13 9.88
CA TYR A 347 15.62 14.07 10.76
C TYR A 347 15.90 14.55 12.19
N ALA A 348 16.16 15.83 12.37
CA ALA A 348 16.27 16.44 13.68
C ALA A 348 14.93 16.59 14.43
N GLY A 349 13.80 16.27 13.77
CA GLY A 349 12.48 16.32 14.38
C GLY A 349 11.93 17.73 14.63
N ILE A 350 12.48 18.75 13.99
CA ILE A 350 12.08 20.15 14.16
C ILE A 350 11.16 20.69 13.06
N VAL A 351 10.62 19.79 12.23
CA VAL A 351 9.65 20.15 11.21
C VAL A 351 8.24 19.80 11.70
N ARG A 352 7.32 20.75 11.56
CA ARG A 352 5.91 20.64 11.87
C ARG A 352 5.10 20.75 10.59
N TYR A 353 3.94 20.13 10.57
CA TYR A 353 3.04 20.11 9.41
C TYR A 353 1.66 20.58 9.84
N ARG A 354 0.91 21.24 8.96
CA ARG A 354 -0.46 21.62 9.28
C ARG A 354 -1.32 20.40 9.61
N ASP A 355 -1.21 19.35 8.80
CA ASP A 355 -1.98 18.12 8.96
C ASP A 355 -1.24 16.91 8.34
N HIS A 356 -1.80 15.71 8.53
CA HIS A 356 -1.25 14.47 8.01
C HIS A 356 -1.17 14.45 6.47
N GLY A 357 -2.14 15.03 5.77
CA GLY A 357 -2.15 15.11 4.33
C GLY A 357 -0.99 15.95 3.79
N VAL A 358 -0.77 17.13 4.36
CA VAL A 358 0.38 17.99 4.03
C VAL A 358 1.69 17.26 4.28
N ARG A 359 1.84 16.61 5.45
CA ARG A 359 3.03 15.82 5.76
C ARG A 359 3.29 14.74 4.72
N ALA A 360 2.28 13.96 4.39
CA ALA A 360 2.41 12.83 3.46
C ALA A 360 2.85 13.28 2.07
N ARG A 361 2.19 14.30 1.51
CA ARG A 361 2.50 14.84 0.17
C ARG A 361 3.88 15.51 0.15
N PHE A 362 4.22 16.27 1.18
CA PHE A 362 5.52 16.91 1.28
C PHE A 362 6.67 15.91 1.44
N LEU A 363 6.49 14.81 2.17
CA LEU A 363 7.48 13.74 2.28
C LEU A 363 7.73 13.03 0.94
N GLN A 364 6.71 12.90 0.08
CA GLN A 364 6.92 12.42 -1.29
C GLN A 364 7.85 13.35 -2.08
N ALA A 365 7.68 14.66 -1.94
CA ALA A 365 8.58 15.63 -2.55
C ALA A 365 10.01 15.50 -1.98
N LEU A 366 10.15 15.35 -0.67
CA LEU A 366 11.46 15.21 0.00
C LEU A 366 12.16 13.87 -0.31
N SER A 367 11.43 12.84 -0.70
CA SER A 367 12.04 11.55 -1.07
C SER A 367 13.00 11.68 -2.25
N LEU A 368 12.81 12.68 -3.11
CA LEU A 368 13.73 13.01 -4.21
C LEU A 368 15.11 13.50 -3.71
N PHE A 369 15.22 13.88 -2.45
CA PHE A 369 16.44 14.40 -1.81
C PHE A 369 16.99 13.47 -0.72
N GLY A 370 16.44 12.26 -0.62
CA GLY A 370 16.97 11.21 0.24
C GLY A 370 16.27 11.08 1.59
N VAL A 371 15.10 11.68 1.78
CA VAL A 371 14.21 11.29 2.88
C VAL A 371 13.71 9.89 2.56
N ARG A 372 14.11 8.96 3.40
CA ARG A 372 13.77 7.54 3.30
C ARG A 372 12.74 7.18 4.34
#